data_71813014910a36f769377fb1ce663f0f
#
_entry.id   71813014910a36f769377fb1ce663f0f
#
_cell.length_a   1.000
_cell.length_b   1.000
_cell.length_c   1.000
_cell.angle_alpha   90.00
_cell.angle_beta   90.00
_cell.angle_gamma   90.00
#
_symmetry.space_group_name_H-M   'P 1'
#
loop_
_entity.id
_entity.type
_entity.pdbx_description
1 polymer ?
#
loop_
_entity_poly.entity_id
_entity_poly.type
_entity_poly.pdbx_seq_one_letter_code
_entity_poly.pdbx_strand_id
1 'polypeptide(L)'
;MQRQEQLKKWLAQQYPGDEIQLEFAAADADFRRYFRAIWPDGASRIVMDAPPEHIGTDAYIKVRDIFSMVKVPEIYLRDREQGFIVMEDLGKVTYLAALQHDERALVHRHLLLEALDTLVEIQKGSQPDVLPEYDEALLSRELSLFPEWFCAKELGKPLNFKQRQLWDAGVKALLPALLAQSKVFVHRDFIVRNLMLTPGAPGVLDFQDAVYGPVSYDAVSLLRDAFIEWEEEFVLDLAIRYWEKARAAGLPVPEAFDDFYRAFEWMGVQRH
;
A
#
# COMPACT_ATOMS: atom_id res chain seq x y z
N MET A 1 26.68 -6.22 3.48
CA MET A 1 27.44 -7.46 3.17
C MET A 1 27.16 -8.57 4.18
N GLN A 2 27.34 -8.36 5.49
CA GLN A 2 27.20 -9.42 6.51
C GLN A 2 25.81 -10.06 6.54
N ARG A 3 24.74 -9.27 6.44
CA ARG A 3 23.36 -9.75 6.52
C ARG A 3 22.94 -10.58 5.29
N GLN A 4 23.39 -10.22 4.10
CA GLN A 4 23.15 -11.00 2.88
C GLN A 4 23.86 -12.36 2.89
N GLU A 5 25.05 -12.45 3.50
CA GLU A 5 25.73 -13.73 3.69
C GLU A 5 25.03 -14.63 4.73
N GLN A 6 24.42 -14.04 5.76
CA GLN A 6 23.57 -14.77 6.70
C GLN A 6 22.35 -15.35 5.97
N LEU A 7 21.67 -14.55 5.13
CA LEU A 7 20.54 -14.97 4.32
C LEU A 7 20.90 -16.15 3.41
N LYS A 8 22.03 -16.07 2.69
CA LYS A 8 22.51 -17.17 1.83
C LYS A 8 22.76 -18.46 2.60
N LYS A 9 23.42 -18.37 3.76
CA LYS A 9 23.68 -19.52 4.62
C LYS A 9 22.38 -20.13 5.14
N TRP A 10 21.45 -19.30 5.57
CA TRP A 10 20.14 -19.76 6.01
C TRP A 10 19.38 -20.49 4.88
N LEU A 11 19.34 -19.92 3.68
CA LEU A 11 18.69 -20.57 2.52
C LEU A 11 19.35 -21.92 2.19
N ALA A 12 20.69 -22.02 2.20
CA ALA A 12 21.38 -23.29 1.97
C ALA A 12 21.09 -24.35 3.04
N GLN A 13 20.76 -23.94 4.26
CA GLN A 13 20.32 -24.86 5.32
C GLN A 13 18.87 -25.33 5.11
N GLN A 14 17.99 -24.44 4.61
CA GLN A 14 16.59 -24.78 4.36
C GLN A 14 16.39 -25.61 3.09
N TYR A 15 17.27 -25.45 2.10
CA TYR A 15 17.23 -26.11 0.79
C TYR A 15 18.58 -26.79 0.50
N PRO A 16 18.93 -27.87 1.23
CA PRO A 16 20.23 -28.50 1.11
C PRO A 16 20.39 -29.17 -0.26
N GLY A 17 21.47 -28.86 -0.94
CA GLY A 17 21.78 -29.39 -2.27
C GLY A 17 21.26 -28.56 -3.44
N ASP A 18 20.46 -27.54 -3.19
CA ASP A 18 19.98 -26.65 -4.23
C ASP A 18 20.99 -25.50 -4.50
N GLU A 19 21.33 -25.29 -5.76
CA GLU A 19 22.11 -24.14 -6.21
C GLU A 19 21.17 -22.96 -6.46
N ILE A 20 20.86 -22.17 -5.41
CA ILE A 20 19.95 -21.04 -5.48
C ILE A 20 20.72 -19.77 -5.86
N GLN A 21 20.34 -19.17 -6.97
CA GLN A 21 20.80 -17.84 -7.36
C GLN A 21 19.96 -16.74 -6.67
N LEU A 22 20.61 -15.76 -6.02
CA LEU A 22 19.95 -14.63 -5.39
C LEU A 22 20.18 -13.35 -6.20
N GLU A 23 19.10 -12.76 -6.68
CA GLU A 23 19.06 -11.45 -7.31
C GLU A 23 18.41 -10.45 -6.37
N PHE A 24 18.96 -9.22 -6.31
CA PHE A 24 18.29 -8.12 -5.58
C PHE A 24 17.00 -7.73 -6.32
N ALA A 25 15.87 -7.72 -5.62
CA ALA A 25 14.57 -7.39 -6.19
C ALA A 25 14.10 -5.98 -5.81
N ALA A 26 14.10 -5.64 -4.52
CA ALA A 26 13.65 -4.35 -4.01
C ALA A 26 14.18 -4.08 -2.59
N ALA A 27 14.07 -2.84 -2.15
CA ALA A 27 14.22 -2.45 -0.75
C ALA A 27 13.16 -1.40 -0.38
N ASP A 28 12.63 -1.52 0.83
CA ASP A 28 11.72 -0.54 1.40
C ASP A 28 12.50 0.52 2.22
N ALA A 29 11.85 1.64 2.49
CA ALA A 29 12.43 2.70 3.32
C ALA A 29 12.64 2.26 4.79
N ASP A 30 11.99 1.20 5.23
CA ASP A 30 11.94 0.70 6.60
C ASP A 30 12.90 -0.44 6.94
N PHE A 31 14.01 -0.57 6.21
CA PHE A 31 15.06 -1.59 6.35
C PHE A 31 14.73 -2.98 5.77
N ARG A 32 13.54 -3.25 5.23
CA ARG A 32 13.25 -4.50 4.51
C ARG A 32 13.98 -4.52 3.19
N ARG A 33 14.51 -5.70 2.86
CA ARG A 33 15.11 -5.98 1.55
C ARG A 33 14.52 -7.25 0.98
N TYR A 34 14.29 -7.23 -0.30
CA TYR A 34 13.71 -8.36 -1.01
C TYR A 34 14.69 -8.86 -2.05
N PHE A 35 14.84 -10.18 -2.08
CA PHE A 35 15.68 -10.88 -3.03
C PHE A 35 14.84 -11.91 -3.78
N ARG A 36 15.06 -12.03 -5.08
CA ARG A 36 14.51 -13.14 -5.86
C ARG A 36 15.47 -14.30 -5.79
N ALA A 37 15.01 -15.41 -5.22
CA ALA A 37 15.71 -16.68 -5.20
C ALA A 37 15.24 -17.48 -6.43
N ILE A 38 16.19 -17.93 -7.25
CA ILE A 38 15.94 -18.65 -8.49
C ILE A 38 16.60 -20.03 -8.38
N TRP A 39 15.80 -21.08 -8.57
CA TRP A 39 16.23 -22.46 -8.54
C TRP A 39 16.73 -22.91 -9.94
N PRO A 40 17.54 -23.99 -10.02
CA PRO A 40 18.06 -24.51 -11.30
C PRO A 40 16.98 -24.92 -12.31
N ASP A 41 15.80 -25.28 -11.84
CA ASP A 41 14.63 -25.63 -12.67
C ASP A 41 13.88 -24.40 -13.21
N GLY A 42 14.32 -23.18 -12.84
CA GLY A 42 13.68 -21.92 -13.21
C GLY A 42 12.57 -21.46 -12.28
N ALA A 43 12.23 -22.23 -11.24
CA ALA A 43 11.30 -21.76 -10.21
C ALA A 43 11.86 -20.56 -9.47
N SER A 44 11.01 -19.62 -9.10
CA SER A 44 11.44 -18.43 -8.34
C SER A 44 10.56 -18.21 -7.11
N ARG A 45 11.16 -17.63 -6.08
CA ARG A 45 10.48 -17.16 -4.85
C ARG A 45 11.10 -15.84 -4.41
N ILE A 46 10.34 -15.06 -3.67
CA ILE A 46 10.88 -13.87 -3.01
C ILE A 46 11.34 -14.23 -1.61
N VAL A 47 12.50 -13.73 -1.24
CA VAL A 47 13.06 -13.83 0.10
C VAL A 47 13.14 -12.45 0.71
N MET A 48 12.35 -12.22 1.76
CA MET A 48 12.40 -10.98 2.53
C MET A 48 13.42 -11.11 3.65
N ASP A 49 14.24 -10.09 3.80
CA ASP A 49 15.14 -9.85 4.92
C ASP A 49 14.62 -8.65 5.72
N ALA A 50 14.04 -8.92 6.89
CA ALA A 50 13.48 -7.93 7.82
C ALA A 50 14.24 -8.03 9.16
N PRO A 51 15.33 -7.26 9.36
CA PRO A 51 16.17 -7.36 10.56
C PRO A 51 15.36 -7.22 11.84
N PRO A 52 15.39 -8.22 12.76
CA PRO A 52 14.54 -8.22 13.97
C PRO A 52 14.82 -7.06 14.91
N GLU A 53 16.04 -6.53 14.92
CA GLU A 53 16.45 -5.37 15.72
C GLU A 53 15.78 -4.06 15.28
N HIS A 54 15.21 -4.03 14.07
CA HIS A 54 14.54 -2.85 13.52
C HIS A 54 13.05 -3.06 13.35
N ILE A 55 12.61 -4.15 12.70
CA ILE A 55 11.22 -4.27 12.27
C ILE A 55 10.62 -5.68 12.46
N GLY A 56 11.41 -6.74 12.23
CA GLY A 56 10.93 -8.12 12.31
C GLY A 56 9.87 -8.50 11.28
N THR A 57 9.26 -9.66 11.46
CA THR A 57 8.32 -10.25 10.49
C THR A 57 6.87 -10.35 10.97
N ASP A 58 6.59 -10.00 12.25
CA ASP A 58 5.28 -10.27 12.85
C ASP A 58 4.15 -9.44 12.24
N ALA A 59 4.39 -8.13 12.02
CA ALA A 59 3.39 -7.25 11.41
C ALA A 59 3.05 -7.72 9.98
N TYR A 60 4.07 -8.06 9.17
CA TYR A 60 3.88 -8.57 7.81
C TYR A 60 2.98 -9.81 7.78
N ILE A 61 3.29 -10.83 8.61
CA ILE A 61 2.51 -12.06 8.67
C ILE A 61 1.08 -11.79 9.14
N LYS A 62 0.91 -10.99 10.22
CA LYS A 62 -0.41 -10.65 10.74
C LYS A 62 -1.30 -10.02 9.68
N VAL A 63 -0.81 -9.01 8.97
CA VAL A 63 -1.63 -8.30 7.97
C VAL A 63 -1.83 -9.16 6.72
N ARG A 64 -0.82 -9.93 6.29
CA ARG A 64 -0.97 -10.91 5.21
C ARG A 64 -2.13 -11.88 5.47
N ASP A 65 -2.25 -12.39 6.69
CA ASP A 65 -3.31 -13.33 7.06
C ASP A 65 -4.69 -12.64 7.10
N ILE A 66 -4.73 -11.37 7.55
CA ILE A 66 -5.95 -10.55 7.50
C ILE A 66 -6.38 -10.30 6.04
N PHE A 67 -5.44 -10.04 5.12
CA PHE A 67 -5.73 -9.75 3.71
C PHE A 67 -5.80 -11.02 2.83
N SER A 68 -5.91 -12.21 3.43
CA SER A 68 -5.99 -13.49 2.70
C SER A 68 -7.21 -13.63 1.76
N MET A 69 -8.19 -12.72 1.85
CA MET A 69 -9.33 -12.67 0.91
C MET A 69 -8.95 -12.18 -0.49
N VAL A 70 -7.80 -11.55 -0.65
CA VAL A 70 -7.27 -11.10 -1.94
C VAL A 70 -5.94 -11.78 -2.26
N LYS A 71 -5.41 -11.58 -3.47
CA LYS A 71 -4.12 -12.14 -3.85
C LYS A 71 -2.98 -11.40 -3.14
N VAL A 72 -2.48 -11.99 -2.06
CA VAL A 72 -1.25 -11.62 -1.36
C VAL A 72 -0.23 -12.75 -1.46
N PRO A 73 1.09 -12.51 -1.32
CA PRO A 73 2.09 -13.56 -1.42
C PRO A 73 1.83 -14.71 -0.44
N GLU A 74 1.85 -15.94 -0.92
CA GLU A 74 1.85 -17.13 -0.06
C GLU A 74 3.19 -17.22 0.68
N ILE A 75 3.14 -17.57 1.98
CA ILE A 75 4.34 -17.75 2.80
C ILE A 75 4.72 -19.23 2.82
N TYR A 76 5.92 -19.54 2.34
CA TYR A 76 6.42 -20.92 2.31
C TYR A 76 7.28 -21.24 3.53
N LEU A 77 8.06 -20.27 4.01
CA LEU A 77 8.95 -20.46 5.14
C LEU A 77 9.15 -19.14 5.90
N ARG A 78 9.25 -19.23 7.22
CA ARG A 78 9.53 -18.08 8.08
C ARG A 78 10.55 -18.44 9.14
N ASP A 79 11.55 -17.59 9.31
CA ASP A 79 12.46 -17.58 10.45
C ASP A 79 12.30 -16.28 11.22
N ARG A 80 11.57 -16.33 12.34
CA ARG A 80 11.27 -15.16 13.17
C ARG A 80 12.50 -14.61 13.85
N GLU A 81 13.42 -15.50 14.29
CA GLU A 81 14.61 -15.09 15.05
C GLU A 81 15.61 -14.38 14.15
N GLN A 82 15.77 -14.84 12.92
CA GLN A 82 16.64 -14.21 11.95
C GLN A 82 15.94 -13.13 11.09
N GLY A 83 14.62 -13.07 11.12
CA GLY A 83 13.82 -12.10 10.35
C GLY A 83 13.79 -12.40 8.86
N PHE A 84 13.76 -13.67 8.47
CA PHE A 84 13.69 -14.11 7.07
C PHE A 84 12.33 -14.72 6.73
N ILE A 85 11.83 -14.41 5.55
CA ILE A 85 10.62 -15.06 4.99
C ILE A 85 10.91 -15.47 3.55
N VAL A 86 10.53 -16.71 3.19
CA VAL A 86 10.42 -17.16 1.79
C VAL A 86 8.95 -17.14 1.41
N MET A 87 8.62 -16.43 0.34
CA MET A 87 7.24 -16.22 -0.11
C MET A 87 7.10 -16.38 -1.62
N GLU A 88 5.85 -16.43 -2.07
CA GLU A 88 5.50 -16.47 -3.49
C GLU A 88 6.09 -15.29 -4.25
N ASP A 89 6.63 -15.58 -5.44
CA ASP A 89 7.02 -14.58 -6.41
C ASP A 89 5.83 -14.27 -7.33
N LEU A 90 5.23 -13.10 -7.14
CA LEU A 90 4.10 -12.63 -7.95
C LEU A 90 4.52 -12.08 -9.32
N GLY A 91 5.77 -12.29 -9.72
CA GLY A 91 6.30 -11.88 -11.00
C GLY A 91 7.14 -10.61 -10.96
N LYS A 92 7.31 -9.97 -12.13
CA LYS A 92 8.23 -8.82 -12.29
C LYS A 92 7.53 -7.54 -12.73
N VAL A 93 6.26 -7.62 -13.11
CA VAL A 93 5.53 -6.50 -13.70
C VAL A 93 4.56 -5.92 -12.68
N THR A 94 4.80 -4.69 -12.27
CA THR A 94 3.84 -3.92 -11.45
C THR A 94 2.77 -3.28 -12.34
N TYR A 95 1.65 -2.88 -11.75
CA TYR A 95 0.64 -2.06 -12.44
C TYR A 95 1.26 -0.76 -12.96
N LEU A 96 2.14 -0.13 -12.21
CA LEU A 96 2.87 1.06 -12.67
C LEU A 96 3.60 0.78 -13.99
N ALA A 97 4.38 -0.28 -14.06
CA ALA A 97 5.12 -0.64 -15.27
C ALA A 97 4.18 -0.97 -16.45
N ALA A 98 3.07 -1.68 -16.18
CA ALA A 98 2.08 -2.01 -17.20
C ALA A 98 1.37 -0.76 -17.75
N LEU A 99 0.98 0.16 -16.86
CA LEU A 99 0.31 1.41 -17.21
C LEU A 99 1.23 2.37 -17.98
N GLN A 100 2.52 2.42 -17.64
CA GLN A 100 3.49 3.25 -18.35
C GLN A 100 3.90 2.68 -19.72
N HIS A 101 3.79 1.37 -19.90
CA HIS A 101 4.16 0.72 -21.17
C HIS A 101 3.02 0.72 -22.19
N ASP A 102 1.78 0.72 -21.75
CA ASP A 102 0.60 0.63 -22.63
C ASP A 102 -0.20 1.94 -22.59
N GLU A 103 -0.23 2.66 -23.70
CA GLU A 103 -0.92 3.96 -23.80
C GLU A 103 -2.44 3.83 -24.05
N ARG A 104 -2.97 2.61 -24.14
CA ARG A 104 -4.39 2.39 -24.42
C ARG A 104 -5.27 2.66 -23.19
N ALA A 105 -6.11 3.67 -23.28
CA ALA A 105 -7.04 4.06 -22.21
C ALA A 105 -7.94 2.91 -21.70
N LEU A 106 -8.30 1.97 -22.57
CA LEU A 106 -9.09 0.77 -22.20
C LEU A 106 -8.30 -0.17 -21.29
N VAL A 107 -6.99 -0.32 -21.48
CA VAL A 107 -6.13 -1.14 -20.63
C VAL A 107 -5.97 -0.47 -19.26
N HIS A 108 -5.72 0.84 -19.24
CA HIS A 108 -5.64 1.61 -17.99
C HIS A 108 -6.94 1.47 -17.18
N ARG A 109 -8.08 1.68 -17.83
CA ARG A 109 -9.38 1.54 -17.19
C ARG A 109 -9.60 0.13 -16.63
N HIS A 110 -9.26 -0.90 -17.39
CA HIS A 110 -9.42 -2.29 -16.96
C HIS A 110 -8.59 -2.59 -15.71
N LEU A 111 -7.30 -2.28 -15.72
CA LEU A 111 -6.41 -2.52 -14.58
C LEU A 111 -6.86 -1.77 -13.32
N LEU A 112 -7.27 -0.50 -13.46
CA LEU A 112 -7.75 0.27 -12.31
C LEU A 112 -9.09 -0.25 -11.78
N LEU A 113 -9.99 -0.75 -12.64
CA LEU A 113 -11.23 -1.38 -12.20
C LEU A 113 -10.97 -2.69 -11.45
N GLU A 114 -10.03 -3.52 -11.89
CA GLU A 114 -9.61 -4.74 -11.15
C GLU A 114 -8.99 -4.38 -9.79
N ALA A 115 -8.18 -3.31 -9.74
CA ALA A 115 -7.64 -2.81 -8.48
C ALA A 115 -8.76 -2.34 -7.53
N LEU A 116 -9.75 -1.61 -8.04
CA LEU A 116 -10.90 -1.17 -7.24
C LEU A 116 -11.77 -2.36 -6.75
N ASP A 117 -11.93 -3.41 -7.57
CA ASP A 117 -12.59 -4.64 -7.13
C ASP A 117 -11.83 -5.30 -5.97
N THR A 118 -10.51 -5.37 -6.08
CA THR A 118 -9.64 -5.90 -5.03
C THR A 118 -9.71 -5.05 -3.75
N LEU A 119 -9.74 -3.73 -3.88
CA LEU A 119 -9.91 -2.81 -2.74
C LEU A 119 -11.24 -3.04 -2.02
N VAL A 120 -12.33 -3.18 -2.76
CA VAL A 120 -13.66 -3.48 -2.18
C VAL A 120 -13.62 -4.80 -1.41
N GLU A 121 -12.97 -5.84 -1.91
CA GLU A 121 -12.84 -7.12 -1.18
C GLU A 121 -12.03 -6.97 0.11
N ILE A 122 -10.93 -6.21 0.12
CA ILE A 122 -10.19 -5.89 1.35
C ILE A 122 -11.11 -5.19 2.36
N GLN A 123 -11.84 -4.18 1.91
CA GLN A 123 -12.71 -3.37 2.77
C GLN A 123 -13.91 -4.16 3.32
N LYS A 124 -14.46 -5.11 2.56
CA LYS A 124 -15.49 -6.04 3.04
C LYS A 124 -15.03 -6.92 4.20
N GLY A 125 -13.74 -7.24 4.25
CA GLY A 125 -13.14 -8.00 5.35
C GLY A 125 -12.98 -7.21 6.65
N SER A 126 -13.36 -5.93 6.67
CA SER A 126 -13.11 -5.02 7.79
C SER A 126 -13.80 -5.47 9.07
N GLN A 127 -13.04 -5.45 10.17
CA GLN A 127 -13.51 -5.69 11.52
C GLN A 127 -12.85 -4.68 12.46
N PRO A 128 -13.61 -4.04 13.37
CA PRO A 128 -13.04 -3.19 14.40
C PRO A 128 -12.03 -3.97 15.27
N ASP A 129 -11.07 -3.28 15.83
CA ASP A 129 -10.08 -3.80 16.79
C ASP A 129 -9.11 -4.88 16.25
N VAL A 130 -9.16 -5.18 14.94
CA VAL A 130 -8.25 -6.14 14.29
C VAL A 130 -6.96 -5.48 13.83
N LEU A 131 -7.07 -4.31 13.20
CA LEU A 131 -5.95 -3.44 12.83
C LEU A 131 -5.90 -2.20 13.73
N PRO A 132 -4.73 -1.55 13.85
CA PRO A 132 -4.62 -0.28 14.57
C PRO A 132 -5.57 0.78 13.99
N GLU A 133 -6.10 1.64 14.86
CA GLU A 133 -6.91 2.77 14.42
C GLU A 133 -6.10 3.81 13.64
N TYR A 134 -6.68 4.30 12.55
CA TYR A 134 -6.19 5.50 11.88
C TYR A 134 -6.79 6.71 12.58
N ASP A 135 -6.19 7.06 13.69
CA ASP A 135 -6.68 8.09 14.60
C ASP A 135 -6.18 9.50 14.23
N GLU A 136 -6.61 10.49 14.99
CA GLU A 136 -6.20 11.89 14.82
C GLU A 136 -4.68 12.06 14.96
N ALA A 137 -4.04 11.29 15.85
CA ALA A 137 -2.60 11.39 16.06
C ALA A 137 -1.82 10.95 14.83
N LEU A 138 -2.23 9.83 14.18
CA LEU A 138 -1.60 9.33 12.97
C LEU A 138 -1.85 10.26 11.79
N LEU A 139 -3.10 10.74 11.59
CA LEU A 139 -3.45 11.71 10.54
C LEU A 139 -2.65 13.02 10.70
N SER A 140 -2.56 13.55 11.92
CA SER A 140 -1.80 14.77 12.21
C SER A 140 -0.31 14.60 11.96
N ARG A 141 0.24 13.43 12.30
CA ARG A 141 1.65 13.09 12.04
C ARG A 141 1.94 13.08 10.55
N GLU A 142 1.08 12.47 9.74
CA GLU A 142 1.27 12.43 8.28
C GLU A 142 1.18 13.82 7.68
N LEU A 143 0.20 14.64 8.06
CA LEU A 143 0.13 16.05 7.65
C LEU A 143 1.41 16.82 8.02
N SER A 144 2.00 16.54 9.18
CA SER A 144 3.22 17.24 9.61
C SER A 144 4.44 16.98 8.72
N LEU A 145 4.43 15.93 7.91
CA LEU A 145 5.52 15.61 6.97
C LEU A 145 5.71 16.70 5.93
N PHE A 146 4.64 17.35 5.47
CA PHE A 146 4.76 18.45 4.50
C PHE A 146 5.59 19.63 5.03
N PRO A 147 5.26 20.27 6.16
CA PRO A 147 6.06 21.39 6.67
C PRO A 147 7.43 20.96 7.18
N GLU A 148 7.57 19.75 7.76
CA GLU A 148 8.81 19.32 8.40
C GLU A 148 9.83 18.75 7.42
N TRP A 149 9.38 17.98 6.44
CA TRP A 149 10.27 17.33 5.49
C TRP A 149 10.32 18.08 4.16
N PHE A 150 9.18 18.30 3.50
CA PHE A 150 9.18 18.95 2.21
C PHE A 150 9.61 20.41 2.31
N CYS A 151 8.96 21.22 3.16
CA CYS A 151 9.30 22.64 3.27
C CYS A 151 10.66 22.84 3.95
N ALA A 152 10.91 22.23 5.10
CA ALA A 152 12.09 22.55 5.89
C ALA A 152 13.34 21.81 5.41
N LYS A 153 13.25 20.51 5.05
CA LYS A 153 14.44 19.72 4.69
C LYS A 153 14.69 19.73 3.19
N GLU A 154 13.69 19.42 2.36
CA GLU A 154 13.87 19.34 0.91
C GLU A 154 14.06 20.72 0.30
N LEU A 155 13.17 21.67 0.58
CA LEU A 155 13.27 23.02 0.04
C LEU A 155 14.20 23.96 0.83
N GLY A 156 14.62 23.57 2.04
CA GLY A 156 15.39 24.44 2.93
C GLY A 156 14.64 25.71 3.37
N LYS A 157 13.31 25.72 3.31
CA LYS A 157 12.44 26.86 3.57
C LYS A 157 11.38 26.49 4.60
N PRO A 158 11.71 26.38 5.90
CA PRO A 158 10.72 26.12 6.94
C PRO A 158 9.64 27.19 6.95
N LEU A 159 8.41 26.78 7.28
CA LEU A 159 7.28 27.72 7.38
C LEU A 159 7.61 28.83 8.39
N ASN A 160 7.43 30.08 7.99
CA ASN A 160 7.46 31.22 8.90
C ASN A 160 6.23 31.23 9.81
N PHE A 161 6.19 32.11 10.82
CA PHE A 161 5.12 32.17 11.81
C PHE A 161 3.73 32.30 11.19
N LYS A 162 3.55 33.18 10.20
CA LYS A 162 2.26 33.40 9.53
C LYS A 162 1.83 32.17 8.70
N GLN A 163 2.76 31.58 7.97
CA GLN A 163 2.51 30.34 7.22
C GLN A 163 2.15 29.18 8.14
N ARG A 164 2.85 29.06 9.30
CA ARG A 164 2.52 28.03 10.28
C ARG A 164 1.10 28.21 10.86
N GLN A 165 0.70 29.44 11.19
CA GLN A 165 -0.66 29.70 11.62
C GLN A 165 -1.73 29.32 10.57
N LEU A 166 -1.47 29.61 9.29
CA LEU A 166 -2.36 29.21 8.19
C LEU A 166 -2.41 27.69 8.04
N TRP A 167 -1.27 27.03 8.11
CA TRP A 167 -1.19 25.57 8.09
C TRP A 167 -1.98 24.93 9.22
N ASP A 168 -1.75 25.35 10.45
CA ASP A 168 -2.45 24.83 11.64
C ASP A 168 -3.97 25.07 11.56
N ALA A 169 -4.40 26.21 11.02
CA ALA A 169 -5.82 26.47 10.77
C ALA A 169 -6.42 25.56 9.70
N GLY A 170 -5.66 25.27 8.62
CA GLY A 170 -6.05 24.32 7.58
C GLY A 170 -6.19 22.89 8.12
N VAL A 171 -5.19 22.42 8.87
CA VAL A 171 -5.23 21.10 9.52
C VAL A 171 -6.42 20.98 10.47
N LYS A 172 -6.66 22.00 11.27
CA LYS A 172 -7.82 22.05 12.20
C LYS A 172 -9.16 21.96 11.48
N ALA A 173 -9.26 22.53 10.28
CA ALA A 173 -10.48 22.45 9.47
C ALA A 173 -10.64 21.09 8.77
N LEU A 174 -9.52 20.46 8.35
CA LEU A 174 -9.49 19.22 7.61
C LEU A 174 -9.78 17.99 8.48
N LEU A 175 -9.11 17.86 9.62
CA LEU A 175 -9.15 16.67 10.48
C LEU A 175 -10.56 16.20 10.85
N PRO A 176 -11.51 17.06 11.25
CA PRO A 176 -12.87 16.61 11.57
C PRO A 176 -13.58 15.93 10.39
N ALA A 177 -13.36 16.43 9.16
CA ALA A 177 -13.98 15.85 7.96
C ALA A 177 -13.40 14.47 7.64
N LEU A 178 -12.10 14.25 7.88
CA LEU A 178 -11.45 12.97 7.69
C LEU A 178 -11.90 11.95 8.74
N LEU A 179 -11.93 12.36 10.01
CA LEU A 179 -12.30 11.51 11.13
C LEU A 179 -13.79 11.15 11.16
N ALA A 180 -14.65 11.95 10.52
CA ALA A 180 -16.08 11.68 10.41
C ALA A 180 -16.42 10.60 9.39
N GLN A 181 -15.49 10.21 8.53
CA GLN A 181 -15.71 9.14 7.56
C GLN A 181 -15.89 7.78 8.26
N SER A 182 -16.73 6.93 7.68
CA SER A 182 -16.83 5.54 8.11
C SER A 182 -15.51 4.81 7.93
N LYS A 183 -15.24 3.86 8.82
CA LYS A 183 -13.96 3.16 8.86
C LYS A 183 -14.04 1.77 8.26
N VAL A 184 -12.99 1.42 7.54
CA VAL A 184 -12.75 0.11 6.91
C VAL A 184 -11.27 -0.26 7.07
N PHE A 185 -10.86 -1.44 6.61
CA PHE A 185 -9.43 -1.72 6.45
C PHE A 185 -8.84 -0.80 5.37
N VAL A 186 -7.76 -0.16 5.72
CA VAL A 186 -6.98 0.76 4.88
C VAL A 186 -5.57 0.19 4.74
N HIS A 187 -5.16 -0.05 3.51
CA HIS A 187 -3.84 -0.55 3.16
C HIS A 187 -2.75 0.52 3.41
N ARG A 188 -3.08 1.79 3.26
CA ARG A 188 -2.26 3.02 3.29
C ARG A 188 -1.42 3.26 2.04
N ASP A 189 -0.88 2.23 1.44
CA ASP A 189 -0.07 2.33 0.22
C ASP A 189 -0.66 1.49 -0.93
N PHE A 190 -2.01 1.57 -1.10
CA PHE A 190 -2.72 0.93 -2.20
C PHE A 190 -2.55 1.76 -3.49
N ILE A 191 -1.36 1.69 -4.05
CA ILE A 191 -0.88 2.47 -5.21
C ILE A 191 -0.38 1.54 -6.31
N VAL A 192 -0.34 2.02 -7.55
CA VAL A 192 -0.03 1.19 -8.72
C VAL A 192 1.34 0.51 -8.68
N ARG A 193 2.31 1.04 -7.95
CA ARG A 193 3.63 0.41 -7.79
C ARG A 193 3.61 -0.80 -6.85
N ASN A 194 2.64 -0.89 -5.95
CA ASN A 194 2.48 -1.97 -4.96
C ASN A 194 1.48 -3.03 -5.41
N LEU A 195 0.94 -2.91 -6.61
CA LEU A 195 0.08 -3.90 -7.24
C LEU A 195 0.85 -4.64 -8.34
N MET A 196 0.88 -5.97 -8.25
CA MET A 196 1.53 -6.83 -9.23
C MET A 196 0.54 -7.29 -10.29
N LEU A 197 0.97 -7.30 -11.55
CA LEU A 197 0.17 -7.85 -12.65
C LEU A 197 0.17 -9.37 -12.55
N THR A 198 -0.93 -9.94 -12.09
CA THR A 198 -1.14 -11.39 -11.97
C THR A 198 -2.41 -11.82 -12.68
N PRO A 199 -2.55 -13.10 -13.09
CA PRO A 199 -3.78 -13.57 -13.74
C PRO A 199 -4.99 -13.44 -12.81
N GLY A 200 -6.04 -12.79 -13.28
CA GLY A 200 -7.38 -12.74 -12.65
C GLY A 200 -7.60 -11.64 -11.62
N ALA A 201 -6.57 -11.20 -10.92
CA ALA A 201 -6.66 -10.08 -9.97
C ALA A 201 -5.26 -9.55 -9.65
N PRO A 202 -5.09 -8.28 -9.25
CA PRO A 202 -3.78 -7.77 -8.85
C PRO A 202 -3.25 -8.48 -7.60
N GLY A 203 -1.97 -8.80 -7.61
CA GLY A 203 -1.25 -9.21 -6.41
C GLY A 203 -0.93 -7.98 -5.55
N VAL A 204 -1.32 -7.99 -4.28
CA VAL A 204 -1.16 -6.86 -3.36
C VAL A 204 0.10 -7.02 -2.53
N LEU A 205 0.96 -6.00 -2.53
CA LEU A 205 2.21 -5.93 -1.79
C LEU A 205 2.20 -4.74 -0.82
N ASP A 206 3.15 -4.71 0.11
CA ASP A 206 3.45 -3.57 1.01
C ASP A 206 2.28 -3.21 1.96
N PHE A 207 1.60 -4.21 2.48
CA PHE A 207 0.38 -4.11 3.28
C PHE A 207 0.60 -4.07 4.80
N GLN A 208 1.82 -4.25 5.29
CA GLN A 208 2.10 -4.48 6.72
C GLN A 208 1.79 -3.30 7.64
N ASP A 209 1.65 -2.10 7.09
CA ASP A 209 1.28 -0.87 7.81
C ASP A 209 -0.21 -0.55 7.73
N ALA A 210 -1.03 -1.53 7.36
CA ALA A 210 -2.48 -1.38 7.25
C ALA A 210 -3.12 -1.00 8.58
N VAL A 211 -4.19 -0.23 8.50
CA VAL A 211 -4.92 0.32 9.64
C VAL A 211 -6.45 0.19 9.46
N TYR A 212 -7.22 0.55 10.48
CA TYR A 212 -8.67 0.68 10.40
C TYR A 212 -9.01 2.18 10.35
N GLY A 213 -9.46 2.67 9.19
CA GLY A 213 -9.54 4.09 8.92
C GLY A 213 -10.51 4.50 7.81
N PRO A 214 -10.43 5.75 7.34
CA PRO A 214 -11.40 6.36 6.42
C PRO A 214 -11.59 5.57 5.13
N VAL A 215 -12.85 5.31 4.77
CA VAL A 215 -13.23 4.47 3.63
C VAL A 215 -12.73 4.98 2.28
N SER A 216 -12.51 6.28 2.12
CA SER A 216 -12.02 6.85 0.86
C SER A 216 -10.50 6.81 0.69
N TYR A 217 -9.72 6.48 1.73
CA TYR A 217 -8.26 6.65 1.74
C TYR A 217 -7.55 5.92 0.59
N ASP A 218 -7.76 4.62 0.48
CA ASP A 218 -7.07 3.81 -0.54
C ASP A 218 -7.61 4.06 -1.96
N ALA A 219 -8.89 4.41 -2.09
CA ALA A 219 -9.44 4.85 -3.39
C ALA A 219 -8.75 6.14 -3.87
N VAL A 220 -8.49 7.09 -2.97
CA VAL A 220 -7.69 8.28 -3.27
C VAL A 220 -6.25 7.92 -3.62
N SER A 221 -5.62 7.05 -2.81
CA SER A 221 -4.23 6.62 -3.07
C SER A 221 -4.04 6.01 -4.45
N LEU A 222 -5.04 5.25 -4.93
CA LEU A 222 -5.00 4.62 -6.26
C LEU A 222 -5.32 5.60 -7.39
N LEU A 223 -6.36 6.45 -7.22
CA LEU A 223 -6.89 7.27 -8.31
C LEU A 223 -6.20 8.63 -8.45
N ARG A 224 -5.56 9.10 -7.38
CA ARG A 224 -4.69 10.29 -7.37
C ARG A 224 -3.26 9.88 -6.98
N ASP A 225 -2.76 8.83 -7.65
CA ASP A 225 -1.44 8.27 -7.39
C ASP A 225 -0.33 9.28 -7.77
N ALA A 226 0.71 9.37 -6.94
CA ALA A 226 1.83 10.27 -7.18
C ALA A 226 2.74 9.88 -8.37
N PHE A 227 2.57 8.67 -8.93
CA PHE A 227 3.38 8.16 -10.02
C PHE A 227 2.74 8.27 -11.41
N ILE A 228 1.43 8.52 -11.46
CA ILE A 228 0.68 8.68 -12.72
C ILE A 228 -0.35 9.79 -12.53
N GLU A 229 -0.37 10.73 -13.47
CA GLU A 229 -1.38 11.77 -13.56
C GLU A 229 -2.51 11.33 -14.51
N TRP A 230 -3.75 11.49 -14.05
CA TRP A 230 -4.95 11.19 -14.80
C TRP A 230 -5.77 12.46 -15.04
N GLU A 231 -6.44 12.51 -16.19
CA GLU A 231 -7.45 13.53 -16.43
C GLU A 231 -8.59 13.46 -15.41
N GLU A 232 -9.09 14.60 -14.94
CA GLU A 232 -10.10 14.66 -13.87
C GLU A 232 -11.39 13.91 -14.20
N GLU A 233 -11.82 13.91 -15.47
CA GLU A 233 -12.99 13.14 -15.92
C GLU A 233 -12.78 11.63 -15.75
N PHE A 234 -11.56 11.15 -15.95
CA PHE A 234 -11.21 9.75 -15.77
C PHE A 234 -11.19 9.37 -14.27
N VAL A 235 -10.63 10.21 -13.42
CA VAL A 235 -10.66 10.04 -11.95
C VAL A 235 -12.10 10.00 -11.46
N LEU A 236 -12.93 10.96 -11.91
CA LEU A 236 -14.34 11.06 -11.53
C LEU A 236 -15.12 9.80 -11.93
N ASP A 237 -14.96 9.31 -13.16
CA ASP A 237 -15.62 8.08 -13.61
C ASP A 237 -15.23 6.88 -12.74
N LEU A 238 -13.94 6.71 -12.43
CA LEU A 238 -13.47 5.61 -11.58
C LEU A 238 -13.91 5.77 -10.12
N ALA A 239 -13.98 6.98 -9.59
CA ALA A 239 -14.52 7.26 -8.26
C ALA A 239 -16.01 6.91 -8.17
N ILE A 240 -16.81 7.20 -9.21
CA ILE A 240 -18.21 6.77 -9.33
C ILE A 240 -18.28 5.23 -9.32
N ARG A 241 -17.44 4.54 -10.11
CA ARG A 241 -17.41 3.07 -10.17
C ARG A 241 -17.06 2.45 -8.82
N TYR A 242 -16.06 3.00 -8.14
CA TYR A 242 -15.73 2.56 -6.80
C TYR A 242 -16.93 2.72 -5.85
N TRP A 243 -17.54 3.90 -5.82
CA TRP A 243 -18.69 4.18 -4.96
C TRP A 243 -19.88 3.24 -5.24
N GLU A 244 -20.20 3.00 -6.51
CA GLU A 244 -21.24 2.04 -6.91
C GLU A 244 -20.95 0.62 -6.42
N LYS A 245 -19.70 0.15 -6.62
CA LYS A 245 -19.23 -1.17 -6.18
C LYS A 245 -19.24 -1.29 -4.65
N ALA A 246 -18.74 -0.28 -3.95
CA ALA A 246 -18.72 -0.22 -2.50
C ALA A 246 -20.12 -0.28 -1.89
N ARG A 247 -21.08 0.47 -2.45
CA ARG A 247 -22.49 0.41 -2.06
C ARG A 247 -23.11 -0.96 -2.32
N ALA A 248 -22.91 -1.51 -3.50
CA ALA A 248 -23.40 -2.84 -3.86
C ALA A 248 -22.84 -3.93 -2.94
N ALA A 249 -21.61 -3.75 -2.46
CA ALA A 249 -20.94 -4.64 -1.50
C ALA A 249 -21.37 -4.41 -0.03
N GLY A 250 -22.21 -3.41 0.25
CA GLY A 250 -22.67 -3.07 1.60
C GLY A 250 -21.62 -2.32 2.45
N LEU A 251 -20.60 -1.72 1.82
CA LEU A 251 -19.63 -0.91 2.54
C LEU A 251 -20.26 0.40 3.06
N PRO A 252 -19.77 0.95 4.16
CA PRO A 252 -20.34 2.12 4.81
C PRO A 252 -19.94 3.42 4.11
N VAL A 253 -20.19 3.53 2.80
CA VAL A 253 -20.00 4.77 2.03
C VAL A 253 -21.29 5.62 2.07
N PRO A 254 -21.19 6.96 1.93
CA PRO A 254 -22.35 7.84 1.84
C PRO A 254 -23.35 7.40 0.76
N GLU A 255 -24.66 7.59 1.02
CA GLU A 255 -25.71 7.25 0.05
C GLU A 255 -25.66 8.13 -1.20
N ALA A 256 -25.38 9.43 -1.02
CA ALA A 256 -25.22 10.37 -2.13
C ALA A 256 -23.76 10.38 -2.60
N PHE A 257 -23.55 10.32 -3.92
CA PHE A 257 -22.22 10.38 -4.50
C PHE A 257 -21.51 11.70 -4.17
N ASP A 258 -22.20 12.83 -4.18
CA ASP A 258 -21.64 14.15 -3.88
C ASP A 258 -21.00 14.21 -2.46
N ASP A 259 -21.61 13.54 -1.48
CA ASP A 259 -21.06 13.46 -0.12
C ASP A 259 -19.84 12.54 -0.07
N PHE A 260 -19.87 11.42 -0.80
CA PHE A 260 -18.70 10.56 -0.96
C PHE A 260 -17.56 11.29 -1.68
N TYR A 261 -17.86 11.96 -2.79
CA TYR A 261 -16.82 12.66 -3.58
C TYR A 261 -16.20 13.81 -2.80
N ARG A 262 -16.99 14.54 -2.02
CA ARG A 262 -16.46 15.56 -1.09
C ARG A 262 -15.50 14.96 -0.07
N ALA A 263 -15.84 13.80 0.51
CA ALA A 263 -14.96 13.08 1.44
C ALA A 263 -13.68 12.57 0.74
N PHE A 264 -13.79 12.12 -0.51
CA PHE A 264 -12.68 11.72 -1.38
C PHE A 264 -11.74 12.91 -1.64
N GLU A 265 -12.26 14.08 -1.99
CA GLU A 265 -11.46 15.30 -2.22
C GLU A 265 -10.72 15.76 -0.95
N TRP A 266 -11.40 15.77 0.22
CA TRP A 266 -10.74 16.07 1.49
C TRP A 266 -9.62 15.08 1.81
N MET A 267 -9.82 13.81 1.51
CA MET A 267 -8.78 12.80 1.67
C MET A 267 -7.63 13.00 0.67
N GLY A 268 -7.89 13.52 -0.53
CA GLY A 268 -6.86 13.93 -1.49
C GLY A 268 -5.93 14.98 -0.89
N VAL A 269 -6.47 15.98 -0.19
CA VAL A 269 -5.67 17.00 0.51
C VAL A 269 -4.83 16.41 1.64
N GLN A 270 -5.31 15.34 2.31
CA GLN A 270 -4.54 14.63 3.33
C GLN A 270 -3.37 13.85 2.72
N ARG A 271 -3.61 13.20 1.58
CA ARG A 271 -2.71 12.20 0.99
C ARG A 271 -1.63 12.84 0.10
N HIS A 272 -1.92 13.99 -0.51
CA HIS A 272 -1.09 14.68 -1.50
C HIS A 272 -0.93 16.18 -1.20
#